data_83ad6c6dc7dd90d0c63cb0893d07dc40
#
_entry.id   83ad6c6dc7dd90d0c63cb0893d07dc40
#
_cell.length_a   1.000
_cell.length_b   1.000
_cell.length_c   1.000
_cell.angle_alpha   90.00
_cell.angle_beta   90.00
_cell.angle_gamma   90.00
#
_symmetry.space_group_name_H-M   'P 1'
#
loop_
_entity.id
_entity.type
_entity.pdbx_description
1 polymer ?
#
loop_
_entity_poly.entity_id
_entity_poly.type
_entity_poly.pdbx_seq_one_letter_code
_entity_poly.pdbx_strand_id
1 'polypeptide(L)'
;MLALAALTALAGCGSDDRPTTFDLARGVVGGVLPGGDDAAQDARAVLTPAMIANSPTSALLAVLVERDVGYTLVPNAVNSETVQWRDISGGGLMQRDGILVGTRGLGWDLFTADVSGLSAALRGGGGRDVLRVNRFIDGTNKVRARQYLCEVVAVGREAIDVYGRIDRTTLFEERCTGETDAFVNRYWLRSDGLIVRSRERVSPQFGDIELTLVAE
;
A
#
# COMPACT_ATOMS: atom_id res chain seq x y z
N MET A 1 -24.59 53.88 -33.20
CA MET A 1 -23.45 53.00 -32.89
C MET A 1 -23.88 52.14 -31.71
N LEU A 2 -24.35 50.91 -31.97
CA LEU A 2 -24.69 49.94 -30.91
C LEU A 2 -23.45 49.01 -30.71
N ALA A 3 -22.96 48.98 -29.49
CA ALA A 3 -21.90 48.03 -29.10
C ALA A 3 -22.57 46.74 -28.61
N LEU A 4 -22.30 45.65 -29.32
CA LEU A 4 -22.74 44.29 -28.99
C LEU A 4 -21.73 43.67 -28.02
N ALA A 5 -22.13 43.50 -26.76
CA ALA A 5 -21.30 42.79 -25.78
C ALA A 5 -21.54 41.27 -25.92
N ALA A 6 -20.53 40.53 -26.32
CA ALA A 6 -20.56 39.07 -26.37
C ALA A 6 -20.23 38.49 -24.97
N LEU A 7 -21.24 37.87 -24.32
CA LEU A 7 -21.05 37.05 -23.14
C LEU A 7 -20.50 35.68 -23.58
N THR A 8 -19.27 35.39 -23.25
CA THR A 8 -18.71 34.04 -23.33
C THR A 8 -19.13 33.25 -22.08
N ALA A 9 -20.03 32.29 -22.25
CA ALA A 9 -20.35 31.32 -21.21
C ALA A 9 -19.19 30.32 -21.09
N LEU A 10 -18.48 30.33 -19.95
CA LEU A 10 -17.57 29.23 -19.57
C LEU A 10 -18.44 28.04 -19.15
N ALA A 11 -18.47 27.02 -19.99
CA ALA A 11 -18.99 25.72 -19.61
C ALA A 11 -18.03 25.12 -18.56
N GLY A 12 -18.39 25.17 -17.28
CA GLY A 12 -17.72 24.45 -16.22
C GLY A 12 -17.87 22.94 -16.46
N CYS A 13 -16.77 22.19 -16.41
CA CYS A 13 -16.80 20.74 -16.38
C CYS A 13 -17.66 20.30 -15.20
N GLY A 14 -18.83 19.75 -15.48
CA GLY A 14 -19.71 19.17 -14.48
C GLY A 14 -18.99 17.99 -13.84
N SER A 15 -18.92 18.00 -12.51
CA SER A 15 -18.53 16.84 -11.73
C SER A 15 -19.60 15.76 -11.96
N ASP A 16 -19.19 14.62 -12.52
CA ASP A 16 -20.05 13.45 -12.57
C ASP A 16 -20.41 13.04 -11.13
N ASP A 17 -21.69 13.09 -10.76
CA ASP A 17 -22.25 12.63 -9.48
C ASP A 17 -22.24 11.09 -9.35
N ARG A 18 -21.20 10.42 -9.87
CA ARG A 18 -20.99 9.01 -9.59
C ARG A 18 -20.34 8.90 -8.22
N PRO A 19 -20.84 8.02 -7.33
CA PRO A 19 -20.20 7.79 -6.05
C PRO A 19 -18.75 7.38 -6.34
N THR A 20 -17.81 8.16 -5.82
CA THR A 20 -16.39 7.86 -5.97
C THR A 20 -16.08 6.63 -5.15
N THR A 21 -14.98 5.92 -5.49
CA THR A 21 -14.46 4.82 -4.64
C THR A 21 -14.26 5.26 -3.19
N PHE A 22 -14.10 6.56 -2.97
CA PHE A 22 -14.00 7.19 -1.67
C PHE A 22 -15.36 7.22 -0.91
N ASP A 23 -16.47 7.45 -1.60
CA ASP A 23 -17.81 7.40 -0.99
C ASP A 23 -18.20 5.96 -0.66
N LEU A 24 -17.77 4.98 -1.49
CA LEU A 24 -17.93 3.56 -1.22
C LEU A 24 -17.07 3.11 -0.03
N ALA A 25 -15.83 3.59 0.08
CA ALA A 25 -14.98 3.35 1.24
C ALA A 25 -15.56 3.91 2.53
N ARG A 26 -16.17 5.09 2.46
CA ARG A 26 -16.91 5.69 3.59
C ARG A 26 -18.11 4.84 4.01
N GLY A 27 -18.77 4.17 3.07
CA GLY A 27 -19.87 3.22 3.36
C GLY A 27 -19.38 1.96 4.10
N VAL A 28 -18.17 1.48 3.80
CA VAL A 28 -17.57 0.30 4.46
C VAL A 28 -16.97 0.64 5.83
N VAL A 29 -16.41 1.84 5.97
CA VAL A 29 -15.77 2.31 7.22
C VAL A 29 -16.67 3.29 7.99
N GLY A 30 -17.54 4.03 7.30
CA GLY A 30 -18.36 5.12 7.84
C GLY A 30 -19.54 4.68 8.72
N GLY A 31 -19.83 3.39 8.81
CA GLY A 31 -20.86 2.87 9.74
C GLY A 31 -20.45 2.94 11.22
N VAL A 32 -19.24 3.39 11.54
CA VAL A 32 -18.67 3.30 12.90
C VAL A 32 -18.03 4.60 13.41
N LEU A 33 -18.01 5.70 12.62
CA LEU A 33 -17.38 6.94 13.09
C LEU A 33 -18.38 8.05 13.36
N PRO A 34 -18.71 8.38 14.63
CA PRO A 34 -19.24 9.69 15.01
C PRO A 34 -18.14 10.72 14.73
N GLY A 35 -18.47 11.83 14.04
CA GLY A 35 -17.53 12.92 13.82
C GLY A 35 -17.08 13.54 15.15
N GLY A 36 -15.78 13.59 15.38
CA GLY A 36 -15.14 14.21 16.53
C GLY A 36 -13.64 13.98 16.44
N ASP A 37 -12.84 14.88 17.00
CA ASP A 37 -11.35 14.91 17.07
C ASP A 37 -10.72 13.70 17.81
N ASP A 38 -11.31 12.51 17.68
CA ASP A 38 -10.82 11.29 18.33
C ASP A 38 -9.69 10.68 17.51
N ALA A 39 -8.61 10.33 18.21
CA ALA A 39 -7.49 9.57 17.69
C ALA A 39 -7.99 8.42 16.79
N ALA A 40 -7.49 8.34 15.57
CA ALA A 40 -7.91 7.35 14.59
C ALA A 40 -7.93 5.97 15.24
N GLN A 41 -9.13 5.37 15.33
CA GLN A 41 -9.30 4.07 15.98
C GLN A 41 -8.51 3.02 15.20
N ASP A 42 -7.74 2.17 15.91
CA ASP A 42 -6.96 1.11 15.29
C ASP A 42 -7.88 0.18 14.47
N ALA A 43 -7.61 0.09 13.18
CA ALA A 43 -8.43 -0.69 12.26
C ALA A 43 -8.51 -2.18 12.66
N ARG A 44 -7.48 -2.72 13.34
CA ARG A 44 -7.49 -4.10 13.83
C ARG A 44 -8.58 -4.37 14.88
N ALA A 45 -8.93 -3.33 15.64
CA ALA A 45 -9.95 -3.45 16.69
C ALA A 45 -11.38 -3.38 16.16
N VAL A 46 -11.58 -2.80 14.96
CA VAL A 46 -12.92 -2.56 14.38
C VAL A 46 -13.25 -3.47 13.20
N LEU A 47 -12.26 -3.98 12.48
CA LEU A 47 -12.49 -4.89 11.37
C LEU A 47 -13.09 -6.21 11.86
N THR A 48 -14.16 -6.66 11.21
CA THR A 48 -14.80 -7.94 11.47
C THR A 48 -14.86 -8.79 10.21
N PRO A 49 -14.94 -10.14 10.32
CA PRO A 49 -15.13 -11.01 9.17
C PRO A 49 -16.34 -10.62 8.30
N ALA A 50 -17.42 -10.19 8.94
CA ALA A 50 -18.63 -9.76 8.22
C ALA A 50 -18.42 -8.48 7.40
N MET A 51 -17.70 -7.50 7.94
CA MET A 51 -17.35 -6.28 7.19
C MET A 51 -16.49 -6.61 5.98
N ILE A 52 -15.50 -7.48 6.15
CA ILE A 52 -14.58 -7.92 5.10
C ILE A 52 -15.34 -8.68 4.00
N ALA A 53 -16.19 -9.64 4.37
CA ALA A 53 -16.97 -10.45 3.43
C ALA A 53 -17.98 -9.61 2.62
N ASN A 54 -18.46 -8.49 3.15
CA ASN A 54 -19.39 -7.58 2.49
C ASN A 54 -18.68 -6.36 1.87
N SER A 55 -17.36 -6.34 1.81
CA SER A 55 -16.62 -5.23 1.20
C SER A 55 -16.92 -5.16 -0.30
N PRO A 56 -17.35 -4.02 -0.84
CA PRO A 56 -17.63 -3.85 -2.26
C PRO A 56 -16.36 -3.72 -3.11
N THR A 57 -15.20 -3.64 -2.49
CA THR A 57 -13.90 -3.46 -3.13
C THR A 57 -12.80 -4.14 -2.34
N SER A 58 -11.67 -4.35 -2.97
CA SER A 58 -10.46 -4.83 -2.28
C SER A 58 -10.08 -3.90 -1.13
N ALA A 59 -9.53 -4.45 -0.06
CA ALA A 59 -9.08 -3.66 1.08
C ALA A 59 -7.76 -4.21 1.65
N LEU A 60 -6.86 -3.29 2.00
CA LEU A 60 -5.62 -3.58 2.74
C LEU A 60 -5.76 -3.14 4.19
N LEU A 61 -5.30 -3.97 5.11
CA LEU A 61 -4.93 -3.56 6.45
C LEU A 61 -3.42 -3.23 6.44
N ALA A 62 -3.08 -1.99 6.74
CA ALA A 62 -1.71 -1.52 6.89
C ALA A 62 -1.40 -1.29 8.36
N VAL A 63 -0.41 -1.98 8.89
CA VAL A 63 0.06 -1.81 10.28
C VAL A 63 1.42 -1.14 10.26
N LEU A 64 1.52 0.03 10.91
CA LEU A 64 2.79 0.72 11.14
C LEU A 64 3.48 0.04 12.31
N VAL A 65 4.48 -0.79 12.02
CA VAL A 65 5.03 -1.77 12.98
C VAL A 65 5.59 -1.10 14.22
N GLU A 66 6.40 -0.07 14.07
CA GLU A 66 7.05 0.64 15.19
C GLU A 66 6.08 1.49 16.02
N ARG A 67 4.90 1.82 15.47
CA ARG A 67 3.86 2.60 16.15
C ARG A 67 2.74 1.72 16.69
N ASP A 68 2.70 0.46 16.27
CA ASP A 68 1.68 -0.54 16.59
C ASP A 68 0.25 -0.03 16.35
N VAL A 69 -0.01 0.56 15.20
CA VAL A 69 -1.32 1.07 14.80
C VAL A 69 -1.69 0.61 13.40
N GLY A 70 -2.95 0.20 13.23
CA GLY A 70 -3.50 -0.30 11.96
C GLY A 70 -4.45 0.69 11.29
N TYR A 71 -4.37 0.76 9.95
CA TYR A 71 -5.23 1.56 9.08
C TYR A 71 -5.81 0.68 7.98
N THR A 72 -7.05 0.95 7.59
CA THR A 72 -7.65 0.34 6.41
C THR A 72 -7.46 1.25 5.20
N LEU A 73 -6.99 0.66 4.09
CA LEU A 73 -6.82 1.36 2.82
C LEU A 73 -7.66 0.68 1.74
N VAL A 74 -8.16 1.49 0.83
CA VAL A 74 -8.89 1.02 -0.35
C VAL A 74 -8.22 1.48 -1.63
N PRO A 75 -8.38 0.79 -2.77
CA PRO A 75 -7.82 1.22 -4.03
C PRO A 75 -8.46 2.54 -4.45
N ASN A 76 -7.63 3.52 -4.78
CA ASN A 76 -8.05 4.85 -5.23
C ASN A 76 -7.83 5.06 -6.72
N ALA A 77 -6.73 4.51 -7.26
CA ALA A 77 -6.41 4.58 -8.67
C ALA A 77 -5.50 3.41 -9.07
N VAL A 78 -5.57 3.04 -10.34
CA VAL A 78 -4.65 2.09 -10.97
C VAL A 78 -4.00 2.80 -12.14
N ASN A 79 -2.67 2.83 -12.15
CA ASN A 79 -1.88 3.37 -13.25
C ASN A 79 -0.89 2.31 -13.72
N SER A 80 -1.13 1.77 -14.92
CA SER A 80 -0.44 0.60 -15.45
C SER A 80 -0.53 -0.57 -14.45
N GLU A 81 0.58 -1.03 -13.91
CA GLU A 81 0.67 -2.13 -12.95
C GLU A 81 0.71 -1.66 -11.48
N THR A 82 0.55 -0.35 -11.24
CA THR A 82 0.65 0.24 -9.91
C THR A 82 -0.73 0.59 -9.36
N VAL A 83 -1.08 0.00 -8.25
CA VAL A 83 -2.30 0.32 -7.49
C VAL A 83 -1.95 1.36 -6.43
N GLN A 84 -2.70 2.46 -6.42
CA GLN A 84 -2.66 3.45 -5.34
C GLN A 84 -3.73 3.10 -4.31
N TRP A 85 -3.32 3.00 -3.07
CA TRP A 85 -4.18 2.74 -1.92
C TRP A 85 -4.25 3.98 -1.06
N ARG A 86 -5.41 4.30 -0.53
CA ARG A 86 -5.62 5.47 0.35
C ARG A 86 -6.45 5.11 1.57
N ASP A 87 -6.13 5.74 2.68
CA ASP A 87 -6.97 5.79 3.87
C ASP A 87 -7.92 7.00 3.83
N ILE A 88 -8.80 7.10 4.81
CA ILE A 88 -9.77 8.20 4.93
C ILE A 88 -9.13 9.55 5.25
N SER A 89 -7.91 9.57 5.79
CA SER A 89 -7.18 10.81 6.14
C SER A 89 -6.36 11.37 4.98
N GLY A 90 -6.26 10.61 3.86
CA GLY A 90 -5.54 10.98 2.67
C GLY A 90 -4.10 10.47 2.64
N GLY A 91 -3.65 9.76 3.67
CA GLY A 91 -2.44 8.95 3.65
C GLY A 91 -2.57 7.79 2.66
N GLY A 92 -1.46 7.25 2.21
CA GLY A 92 -1.55 6.14 1.30
C GLY A 92 -0.23 5.52 0.89
N LEU A 93 -0.35 4.48 0.10
CA LEU A 93 0.78 3.75 -0.45
C LEU A 93 0.52 3.32 -1.90
N MET A 94 1.57 2.90 -2.56
CA MET A 94 1.53 2.36 -3.91
C MET A 94 2.15 0.98 -3.91
N GLN A 95 1.47 0.03 -4.55
CA GLN A 95 1.98 -1.33 -4.76
C GLN A 95 2.04 -1.65 -6.25
N ARG A 96 3.06 -2.43 -6.64
CA ARG A 96 3.15 -3.12 -7.93
C ARG A 96 3.29 -4.60 -7.66
N ASP A 97 2.46 -5.43 -8.26
CA ASP A 97 2.40 -6.87 -7.98
C ASP A 97 2.27 -7.21 -6.48
N GLY A 98 1.59 -6.36 -5.69
CA GLY A 98 1.48 -6.49 -4.23
C GLY A 98 2.72 -6.06 -3.44
N ILE A 99 3.79 -5.60 -4.09
CA ILE A 99 5.03 -5.12 -3.48
C ILE A 99 4.97 -3.61 -3.28
N LEU A 100 5.38 -3.12 -2.13
CA LEU A 100 5.43 -1.70 -1.82
C LEU A 100 6.43 -0.97 -2.72
N VAL A 101 5.96 0.03 -3.48
CA VAL A 101 6.80 0.86 -4.35
C VAL A 101 6.77 2.34 -3.99
N GLY A 102 5.95 2.74 -3.03
CA GLY A 102 5.93 4.12 -2.55
C GLY A 102 4.94 4.33 -1.41
N THR A 103 5.15 5.38 -0.62
CA THR A 103 4.26 5.82 0.45
C THR A 103 4.02 7.32 0.37
N ARG A 104 2.93 7.80 0.99
CA ARG A 104 2.60 9.23 1.08
C ARG A 104 1.95 9.53 2.43
N GLY A 105 2.46 10.56 3.09
CA GLY A 105 1.88 11.07 4.33
C GLY A 105 2.42 10.43 5.61
N LEU A 106 3.47 9.60 5.53
CA LEU A 106 4.09 8.97 6.70
C LEU A 106 5.20 9.82 7.34
N GLY A 107 5.63 10.89 6.66
CA GLY A 107 6.67 11.81 7.09
C GLY A 107 8.08 11.44 6.61
N TRP A 108 8.43 10.15 6.58
CA TRP A 108 9.66 9.60 6.02
C TRP A 108 9.33 8.62 4.90
N ASP A 109 8.75 9.16 3.85
CA ASP A 109 8.14 8.39 2.78
C ASP A 109 9.17 7.74 1.86
N LEU A 110 8.85 6.51 1.44
CA LEU A 110 9.43 5.91 0.26
C LEU A 110 8.86 6.64 -0.97
N PHE A 111 9.69 7.44 -1.66
CA PHE A 111 9.24 8.18 -2.83
C PHE A 111 8.91 7.25 -3.99
N THR A 112 9.81 6.32 -4.29
CA THR A 112 9.58 5.22 -5.24
C THR A 112 10.61 4.11 -5.04
N ALA A 113 10.25 2.88 -5.43
CA ALA A 113 11.17 1.74 -5.48
C ALA A 113 11.11 1.06 -6.86
N ASP A 114 12.26 0.63 -7.35
CA ASP A 114 12.36 -0.34 -8.43
C ASP A 114 12.45 -1.74 -7.82
N VAL A 115 11.41 -2.54 -8.07
CA VAL A 115 11.22 -3.88 -7.53
C VAL A 115 11.09 -4.93 -8.64
N SER A 116 11.47 -4.60 -9.87
CA SER A 116 11.33 -5.47 -11.04
C SER A 116 12.09 -6.80 -10.87
N GLY A 117 13.29 -6.74 -10.31
CA GLY A 117 14.08 -7.91 -9.98
C GLY A 117 13.43 -8.78 -8.89
N LEU A 118 12.85 -8.17 -7.86
CA LEU A 118 12.13 -8.88 -6.80
C LEU A 118 10.88 -9.57 -7.32
N SER A 119 10.07 -8.89 -8.13
CA SER A 119 8.88 -9.47 -8.78
C SER A 119 9.24 -10.73 -9.58
N ALA A 120 10.33 -10.68 -10.34
CA ALA A 120 10.83 -11.82 -11.11
C ALA A 120 11.31 -12.96 -10.19
N ALA A 121 12.05 -12.63 -9.11
CA ALA A 121 12.56 -13.61 -8.15
C ALA A 121 11.42 -14.34 -7.40
N LEU A 122 10.40 -13.61 -6.93
CA LEU A 122 9.23 -14.22 -6.27
C LEU A 122 8.50 -15.21 -7.19
N ARG A 123 8.27 -14.84 -8.45
CA ARG A 123 7.67 -15.74 -9.45
C ARG A 123 8.56 -16.94 -9.79
N GLY A 124 9.88 -16.76 -9.73
CA GLY A 124 10.87 -17.80 -10.00
C GLY A 124 11.19 -18.72 -8.82
N GLY A 125 10.59 -18.48 -7.64
CA GLY A 125 10.85 -19.28 -6.43
C GLY A 125 12.09 -18.88 -5.65
N GLY A 126 12.70 -17.73 -5.94
CA GLY A 126 13.85 -17.14 -5.28
C GLY A 126 14.85 -16.53 -6.25
N GLY A 127 15.93 -15.94 -5.73
CA GLY A 127 16.98 -15.33 -6.55
C GLY A 127 18.12 -14.78 -5.72
N ARG A 128 19.30 -14.65 -6.35
CA ARG A 128 20.47 -13.98 -5.77
C ARG A 128 20.81 -12.76 -6.60
N ASP A 129 21.56 -11.85 -6.01
CA ASP A 129 22.04 -10.63 -6.67
C ASP A 129 20.91 -9.79 -7.26
N VAL A 130 19.75 -9.80 -6.59
CA VAL A 130 18.57 -9.05 -6.99
C VAL A 130 18.78 -7.59 -6.66
N LEU A 131 18.86 -6.72 -7.67
CA LEU A 131 19.00 -5.28 -7.47
C LEU A 131 17.67 -4.67 -7.04
N ARG A 132 17.70 -3.91 -5.94
CA ARG A 132 16.60 -3.05 -5.47
C ARG A 132 17.09 -1.61 -5.40
N VAL A 133 16.31 -0.65 -5.92
CA VAL A 133 16.64 0.77 -5.85
C VAL A 133 15.50 1.51 -5.17
N ASN A 134 15.74 1.97 -3.96
CA ASN A 134 14.79 2.81 -3.23
C ASN A 134 15.17 4.29 -3.36
N ARG A 135 14.18 5.14 -3.56
CA ARG A 135 14.36 6.59 -3.59
C ARG A 135 13.55 7.24 -2.49
N PHE A 136 14.15 8.14 -1.76
CA PHE A 136 13.57 8.87 -0.65
C PHE A 136 13.67 10.37 -0.89
N ILE A 137 12.74 11.14 -0.34
CA ILE A 137 12.88 12.60 -0.28
C ILE A 137 13.52 12.93 1.05
N ASP A 138 14.67 13.62 1.01
CA ASP A 138 15.35 14.09 2.23
C ASP A 138 14.69 15.39 2.77
N GLY A 139 15.09 15.81 3.97
CA GLY A 139 14.59 17.02 4.63
C GLY A 139 14.88 18.33 3.87
N THR A 140 15.66 18.28 2.77
CA THR A 140 15.94 19.41 1.87
C THR A 140 15.16 19.31 0.56
N ASN A 141 14.16 18.43 0.48
CA ASN A 141 13.32 18.19 -0.68
C ASN A 141 14.08 17.61 -1.89
N LYS A 142 15.21 16.95 -1.65
CA LYS A 142 15.99 16.28 -2.69
C LYS A 142 15.74 14.79 -2.68
N VAL A 143 15.65 14.22 -3.89
CA VAL A 143 15.54 12.77 -4.06
C VAL A 143 16.91 12.14 -3.86
N ARG A 144 17.00 11.19 -2.93
CA ARG A 144 18.18 10.35 -2.67
C ARG A 144 17.88 8.92 -3.06
N ALA A 145 18.70 8.37 -3.93
CA ALA A 145 18.64 6.95 -4.31
C ALA A 145 19.57 6.13 -3.41
N ARG A 146 19.09 4.97 -2.97
CA ARG A 146 19.89 3.92 -2.33
C ARG A 146 19.73 2.64 -3.11
N GLN A 147 20.84 1.97 -3.37
CA GLN A 147 20.88 0.68 -4.04
C GLN A 147 21.16 -0.41 -3.01
N TYR A 148 20.49 -1.53 -3.18
CA TYR A 148 20.64 -2.71 -2.36
C TYR A 148 20.82 -3.92 -3.25
N LEU A 149 21.72 -4.81 -2.85
CA LEU A 149 21.84 -6.13 -3.42
C LEU A 149 21.14 -7.11 -2.49
N CYS A 150 20.15 -7.81 -3.02
CA CYS A 150 19.25 -8.63 -2.23
C CYS A 150 19.35 -10.11 -2.61
N GLU A 151 19.15 -10.97 -1.61
CA GLU A 151 18.90 -12.40 -1.78
C GLU A 151 17.43 -12.67 -1.45
N VAL A 152 16.71 -13.33 -2.35
CA VAL A 152 15.31 -13.73 -2.17
C VAL A 152 15.27 -15.24 -1.97
N VAL A 153 14.78 -15.69 -0.82
CA VAL A 153 14.75 -17.12 -0.47
C VAL A 153 13.36 -17.55 -0.03
N ALA A 154 12.90 -18.71 -0.50
CA ALA A 154 11.73 -19.38 0.04
C ALA A 154 12.11 -20.01 1.40
N VAL A 155 11.45 -19.53 2.47
CA VAL A 155 11.69 -20.01 3.84
C VAL A 155 10.90 -21.30 4.12
N GLY A 156 9.64 -21.35 3.65
CA GLY A 156 8.77 -22.49 3.88
C GLY A 156 7.30 -22.18 3.58
N ARG A 157 6.48 -23.22 3.73
CA ARG A 157 5.03 -23.08 3.60
C ARG A 157 4.43 -22.62 4.92
N GLU A 158 3.51 -21.69 4.86
CA GLU A 158 2.82 -21.12 6.02
C GLU A 158 1.35 -20.90 5.71
N ALA A 159 0.48 -21.25 6.64
CA ALA A 159 -0.93 -20.89 6.56
C ALA A 159 -1.16 -19.65 7.44
N ILE A 160 -1.70 -18.60 6.85
CA ILE A 160 -2.04 -17.39 7.59
C ILE A 160 -3.56 -17.24 7.70
N ASP A 161 -4.01 -16.83 8.87
CA ASP A 161 -5.41 -16.47 9.11
C ASP A 161 -5.58 -14.97 8.81
N VAL A 162 -6.53 -14.66 7.93
CA VAL A 162 -6.92 -13.29 7.61
C VAL A 162 -8.41 -13.16 7.97
N TYR A 163 -8.70 -12.86 9.22
CA TYR A 163 -10.07 -12.71 9.75
C TYR A 163 -10.97 -13.90 9.46
N GLY A 164 -10.45 -15.14 9.67
CA GLY A 164 -11.17 -16.40 9.45
C GLY A 164 -11.02 -16.99 8.05
N ARG A 165 -10.42 -16.26 7.08
CA ARG A 165 -9.98 -16.82 5.81
C ARG A 165 -8.57 -17.38 5.96
N ILE A 166 -8.42 -18.68 5.72
CA ILE A 166 -7.11 -19.34 5.79
C ILE A 166 -6.45 -19.36 4.41
N ASP A 167 -5.39 -18.59 4.24
CA ASP A 167 -4.57 -18.56 3.04
C ASP A 167 -3.35 -19.45 3.19
N ARG A 168 -3.18 -20.41 2.26
CA ARG A 168 -1.98 -21.25 2.19
C ARG A 168 -0.93 -20.57 1.32
N THR A 169 0.17 -20.18 1.94
CA THR A 169 1.21 -19.38 1.31
C THR A 169 2.57 -20.05 1.39
N THR A 170 3.50 -19.54 0.58
CA THR A 170 4.94 -19.71 0.77
C THR A 170 5.49 -18.40 1.30
N LEU A 171 6.18 -18.45 2.44
CA LEU A 171 6.93 -17.32 2.96
C LEU A 171 8.24 -17.17 2.20
N PHE A 172 8.46 -15.97 1.67
CA PHE A 172 9.74 -15.54 1.12
C PHE A 172 10.36 -14.46 2.00
N GLU A 173 11.68 -14.49 2.16
CA GLU A 173 12.47 -13.38 2.69
C GLU A 173 13.31 -12.76 1.57
N GLU A 174 13.26 -11.43 1.48
CA GLU A 174 14.15 -10.58 0.69
C GLU A 174 15.15 -9.95 1.65
N ARG A 175 16.38 -10.45 1.68
CA ARG A 175 17.48 -9.97 2.51
C ARG A 175 18.33 -9.01 1.73
N CYS A 176 18.27 -7.73 2.04
CA CYS A 176 18.89 -6.64 1.30
C CYS A 176 20.07 -6.05 2.08
N THR A 177 21.20 -5.85 1.39
CA THR A 177 22.37 -5.16 1.92
C THR A 177 22.69 -3.97 1.01
N GLY A 178 22.77 -2.78 1.60
CA GLY A 178 23.21 -1.54 0.97
C GLY A 178 24.53 -1.07 1.51
N GLU A 179 24.98 0.11 1.08
CA GLU A 179 26.23 0.72 1.55
C GLU A 179 26.19 1.09 3.03
N THR A 180 25.05 1.55 3.53
CA THR A 180 24.93 2.14 4.88
C THR A 180 23.95 1.40 5.80
N ASP A 181 23.11 0.54 5.25
CA ASP A 181 22.07 -0.16 5.99
C ASP A 181 21.73 -1.51 5.34
N ALA A 182 21.07 -2.36 6.12
CA ALA A 182 20.54 -3.64 5.67
C ALA A 182 19.14 -3.85 6.27
N PHE A 183 18.30 -4.61 5.59
CA PHE A 183 16.96 -4.95 6.06
C PHE A 183 16.48 -6.29 5.49
N VAL A 184 15.41 -6.80 6.05
CA VAL A 184 14.73 -8.02 5.57
C VAL A 184 13.26 -7.69 5.38
N ASN A 185 12.77 -7.87 4.16
CA ASN A 185 11.36 -7.87 3.87
C ASN A 185 10.83 -9.31 3.85
N ARG A 186 9.52 -9.47 4.09
CA ARG A 186 8.83 -10.76 4.07
C ARG A 186 7.59 -10.68 3.20
N TYR A 187 7.33 -11.77 2.45
CA TYR A 187 6.19 -11.87 1.53
C TYR A 187 5.53 -13.24 1.68
N TRP A 188 4.25 -13.25 1.99
CA TRP A 188 3.43 -14.46 2.01
C TRP A 188 2.69 -14.58 0.70
N LEU A 189 3.25 -15.40 -0.18
CA LEU A 189 2.82 -15.58 -1.56
C LEU A 189 1.93 -16.81 -1.69
N ARG A 190 0.70 -16.62 -2.16
CA ARG A 190 -0.23 -17.69 -2.50
C ARG A 190 0.18 -18.34 -3.83
N SER A 191 -0.27 -19.57 -4.10
CA SER A 191 0.14 -20.35 -5.29
C SER A 191 -0.29 -19.74 -6.62
N ASP A 192 -1.28 -18.84 -6.62
CA ASP A 192 -1.72 -18.08 -7.79
C ASP A 192 -0.89 -16.82 -8.06
N GLY A 193 0.13 -16.56 -7.24
CA GLY A 193 1.03 -15.40 -7.36
C GLY A 193 0.58 -14.17 -6.59
N LEU A 194 -0.52 -14.25 -5.84
CA LEU A 194 -0.99 -13.13 -5.02
C LEU A 194 -0.20 -13.04 -3.71
N ILE A 195 0.34 -11.86 -3.40
CA ILE A 195 0.90 -11.56 -2.10
C ILE A 195 -0.26 -11.21 -1.16
N VAL A 196 -0.56 -12.11 -0.23
CA VAL A 196 -1.65 -11.94 0.74
C VAL A 196 -1.22 -11.07 1.90
N ARG A 197 0.05 -11.22 2.31
CA ARG A 197 0.67 -10.39 3.36
C ARG A 197 2.10 -10.05 2.97
N SER A 198 2.51 -8.84 3.31
CA SER A 198 3.93 -8.46 3.28
C SER A 198 4.32 -7.68 4.54
N ARG A 199 5.61 -7.75 4.90
CA ARG A 199 6.24 -6.84 5.86
C ARG A 199 7.44 -6.23 5.19
N GLU A 200 7.43 -4.91 4.99
CA GLU A 200 8.37 -4.23 4.13
C GLU A 200 8.95 -2.97 4.80
N ARG A 201 10.23 -2.73 4.56
CA ARG A 201 10.92 -1.50 4.97
C ARG A 201 10.43 -0.31 4.13
N VAL A 202 9.85 0.68 4.80
CA VAL A 202 9.47 1.96 4.19
C VAL A 202 10.70 2.84 4.01
N SER A 203 11.37 3.15 5.13
CA SER A 203 12.63 3.91 5.15
C SER A 203 13.39 3.62 6.44
N PRO A 204 14.69 3.94 6.51
CA PRO A 204 15.47 3.75 7.74
C PRO A 204 14.91 4.49 8.96
N GLN A 205 14.28 5.65 8.73
CA GLN A 205 13.72 6.49 9.78
C GLN A 205 12.29 6.10 10.17
N PHE A 206 11.51 5.61 9.23
CA PHE A 206 10.13 5.21 9.46
C PHE A 206 10.03 3.81 10.05
N GLY A 207 10.88 2.89 9.58
CA GLY A 207 10.80 1.48 9.93
C GLY A 207 9.98 0.65 8.94
N ASP A 208 9.27 -0.34 9.46
CA ASP A 208 8.55 -1.33 8.68
C ASP A 208 7.04 -1.05 8.65
N ILE A 209 6.41 -1.48 7.54
CA ILE A 209 4.97 -1.57 7.41
C ILE A 209 4.58 -3.03 7.13
N GLU A 210 3.55 -3.52 7.80
CA GLU A 210 2.93 -4.79 7.45
C GLU A 210 1.63 -4.51 6.69
N LEU A 211 1.46 -5.15 5.55
CA LEU A 211 0.31 -5.03 4.66
C LEU A 211 -0.38 -6.38 4.55
N THR A 212 -1.68 -6.44 4.80
CA THR A 212 -2.48 -7.65 4.65
C THR A 212 -3.68 -7.36 3.75
N LEU A 213 -3.85 -8.14 2.68
CA LEU A 213 -5.02 -8.06 1.81
C LEU A 213 -6.21 -8.72 2.52
N VAL A 214 -7.06 -7.91 3.14
CA VAL A 214 -8.19 -8.40 3.93
C VAL A 214 -9.41 -8.70 3.08
N ALA A 215 -9.67 -7.93 2.03
CA ALA A 215 -10.70 -8.19 1.01
C ALA A 215 -10.08 -8.18 -0.39
N GLU A 216 -10.52 -9.10 -1.27
CA GLU A 216 -10.07 -9.29 -2.66
C GLU A 216 -11.08 -8.75 -3.66
#